data_d11039da99c4a27faa07c04abba20239
#
_entry.id   d11039da99c4a27faa07c04abba20239
#
_cell.length_a   1.000
_cell.length_b   1.000
_cell.length_c   1.000
_cell.angle_alpha   90.00
_cell.angle_beta   90.00
_cell.angle_gamma   90.00
#
_symmetry.space_group_name_H-M   'P 1'
#
loop_
_entity.id
_entity.type
_entity.pdbx_description
1 polymer ?
#
loop_
_entity_poly.entity_id
_entity_poly.type
_entity_poly.pdbx_seq_one_letter_code
_entity_poly.pdbx_strand_id
1 'polypeptide(L)'
;DSSKKNEKIVCRYPQYYAARALYDNIKNAQKPEGNGKGGTYFGATGCGKSFTMLYLTRLLMKSEYFESPTIVLITDRTDLDDQLSGQFTNAKNFIGDNTVVSVESRAHLRELLQGRQSGGVFLTTIHKFTEDTELLTDRTNVICISDEAHRSQVNLDQKVKVTEKGVTKTYGFAKYLHDSLPNATFVGFTGTPIDATLDVFGKVVDAYTMTESVKDEITVRI
;
A
#
# COMPACT_ATOMS: atom_id res chain seq x y z
N ASP A 1 -16.53 0.79 -15.88
CA ASP A 1 -17.45 0.20 -14.92
C ASP A 1 -16.75 -0.94 -14.18
N SER A 2 -16.49 -0.78 -12.89
CA SER A 2 -15.78 -1.75 -12.07
C SER A 2 -16.71 -2.46 -11.07
N SER A 3 -18.01 -2.20 -11.12
CA SER A 3 -18.99 -2.81 -10.22
C SER A 3 -19.65 -4.03 -10.86
N LYS A 4 -19.90 -5.06 -10.06
CA LYS A 4 -20.74 -6.21 -10.47
C LYS A 4 -22.19 -5.84 -10.80
N LYS A 5 -22.59 -4.59 -10.47
CA LYS A 5 -23.95 -4.05 -10.68
C LYS A 5 -24.08 -3.13 -11.89
N ASN A 6 -23.05 -3.02 -12.73
CA ASN A 6 -22.98 -2.05 -13.84
C ASN A 6 -23.16 -0.59 -13.40
N GLU A 7 -22.76 -0.26 -12.18
CA GLU A 7 -22.83 1.09 -11.66
C GLU A 7 -21.58 1.87 -12.06
N LYS A 8 -21.74 3.12 -12.43
CA LYS A 8 -20.62 4.02 -12.72
C LYS A 8 -20.03 4.51 -11.41
N ILE A 9 -18.76 4.17 -11.16
CA ILE A 9 -18.01 4.67 -10.02
C ILE A 9 -17.33 5.97 -10.41
N VAL A 10 -17.60 7.03 -9.65
CA VAL A 10 -17.04 8.35 -9.86
C VAL A 10 -16.16 8.72 -8.67
N CYS A 11 -14.98 9.28 -8.98
CA CYS A 11 -14.07 9.80 -7.97
C CYS A 11 -14.70 10.97 -7.22
N ARG A 12 -14.74 10.91 -5.90
CA ARG A 12 -15.14 12.02 -5.03
C ARG A 12 -13.97 12.99 -4.86
N TYR A 13 -14.26 14.24 -4.53
CA TYR A 13 -13.22 15.26 -4.39
C TYR A 13 -12.12 14.89 -3.37
N PRO A 14 -12.40 14.33 -2.18
CA PRO A 14 -11.35 13.97 -1.25
C PRO A 14 -10.42 12.89 -1.81
N GLN A 15 -10.99 11.90 -2.51
CA GLN A 15 -10.22 10.83 -3.14
C GLN A 15 -9.32 11.36 -4.27
N TYR A 16 -9.82 12.31 -5.05
CA TYR A 16 -9.05 12.94 -6.12
C TYR A 16 -7.86 13.71 -5.57
N TYR A 17 -8.07 14.59 -4.59
CA TYR A 17 -7.00 15.39 -4.01
C TYR A 17 -5.98 14.53 -3.27
N ALA A 18 -6.43 13.55 -2.49
CA ALA A 18 -5.55 12.59 -1.81
C ALA A 18 -4.67 11.83 -2.80
N ALA A 19 -5.25 11.27 -3.87
CA ALA A 19 -4.50 10.52 -4.87
C ALA A 19 -3.46 11.41 -5.58
N ARG A 20 -3.80 12.67 -5.88
CA ARG A 20 -2.88 13.63 -6.50
C ARG A 20 -1.74 14.02 -5.56
N ALA A 21 -2.05 14.34 -4.30
CA ALA A 21 -1.06 14.73 -3.31
C ALA A 21 -0.09 13.58 -3.01
N LEU A 22 -0.59 12.36 -2.89
CA LEU A 22 0.24 11.16 -2.73
C LEU A 22 1.11 10.90 -3.96
N TYR A 23 0.56 11.03 -5.16
CA TYR A 23 1.32 10.88 -6.40
C TYR A 23 2.53 11.82 -6.44
N ASP A 24 2.31 13.11 -6.15
CA ASP A 24 3.38 14.11 -6.15
C ASP A 24 4.42 13.83 -5.05
N ASN A 25 3.99 13.38 -3.87
CA ASN A 25 4.90 13.02 -2.79
C ASN A 25 5.71 11.75 -3.10
N ILE A 26 5.11 10.73 -3.70
CA ILE A 26 5.80 9.51 -4.14
C ILE A 26 6.89 9.86 -5.16
N LYS A 27 6.59 10.74 -6.10
CA LYS A 27 7.54 11.21 -7.11
C LYS A 27 8.79 11.82 -6.47
N ASN A 28 8.62 12.60 -5.42
CA ASN A 28 9.73 13.25 -4.69
C ASN A 28 10.45 12.29 -3.73
N ALA A 29 9.80 11.21 -3.30
CA ALA A 29 10.33 10.25 -2.34
C ALA A 29 11.05 9.06 -2.98
N GLN A 30 10.94 8.90 -4.29
CA GLN A 30 11.52 7.76 -5.01
C GLN A 30 13.04 7.74 -4.89
N LYS A 31 13.57 6.57 -4.56
CA LYS A 31 15.03 6.35 -4.49
C LYS A 31 15.64 6.30 -5.90
N PRO A 32 16.91 6.66 -6.06
CA PRO A 32 17.89 6.97 -5.00
C PRO A 32 17.85 8.41 -4.48
N GLU A 33 17.19 9.36 -5.16
CA GLU A 33 17.19 10.77 -4.79
C GLU A 33 16.35 11.04 -3.54
N GLY A 34 15.25 10.31 -3.39
CA GLY A 34 14.36 10.37 -2.24
C GLY A 34 14.68 9.34 -1.15
N ASN A 35 13.93 9.41 -0.06
CA ASN A 35 14.10 8.54 1.11
C ASN A 35 13.25 7.26 1.08
N GLY A 36 12.43 7.05 0.05
CA GLY A 36 11.50 5.93 -0.06
C GLY A 36 10.23 6.04 0.80
N LYS A 37 10.01 7.17 1.48
CA LYS A 37 8.82 7.41 2.30
C LYS A 37 7.78 8.21 1.50
N GLY A 38 6.89 7.49 0.83
CA GLY A 38 5.91 8.05 -0.10
C GLY A 38 4.76 8.83 0.54
N GLY A 39 4.65 8.78 1.87
CA GLY A 39 3.69 9.53 2.66
C GLY A 39 2.58 8.68 3.27
N THR A 40 1.83 9.31 4.17
CA THR A 40 0.70 8.71 4.87
C THR A 40 -0.59 9.45 4.49
N TYR A 41 -1.62 8.71 4.13
CA TYR A 41 -2.98 9.22 4.01
C TYR A 41 -3.80 8.83 5.23
N PHE A 42 -4.33 9.83 5.92
CA PHE A 42 -5.27 9.64 7.01
C PHE A 42 -6.69 9.73 6.49
N GLY A 43 -7.39 8.62 6.44
CA GLY A 43 -8.78 8.55 5.99
C GLY A 43 -9.68 7.87 7.01
N ALA A 44 -10.78 8.55 7.38
CA ALA A 44 -11.79 8.00 8.27
C ALA A 44 -12.33 6.66 7.74
N THR A 45 -12.75 5.79 8.65
CA THR A 45 -13.39 4.52 8.27
C THR A 45 -14.64 4.79 7.44
N GLY A 46 -14.80 4.07 6.33
CA GLY A 46 -15.93 4.26 5.41
C GLY A 46 -15.78 5.40 4.40
N CYS A 47 -14.71 6.21 4.44
CA CYS A 47 -14.49 7.31 3.50
C CYS A 47 -14.08 6.86 2.07
N GLY A 48 -13.92 5.55 1.85
CA GLY A 48 -13.57 5.00 0.53
C GLY A 48 -12.07 4.96 0.24
N LYS A 49 -11.23 4.67 1.26
CA LYS A 49 -9.77 4.52 1.11
C LYS A 49 -9.37 3.59 -0.03
N SER A 50 -10.07 2.46 -0.19
CA SER A 50 -9.78 1.50 -1.26
C SER A 50 -9.95 2.09 -2.67
N PHE A 51 -10.91 2.97 -2.87
CA PHE A 51 -11.05 3.71 -4.13
C PHE A 51 -9.94 4.75 -4.30
N THR A 52 -9.52 5.40 -3.24
CA THR A 52 -8.34 6.31 -3.29
C THR A 52 -7.08 5.55 -3.72
N MET A 53 -6.86 4.34 -3.18
CA MET A 53 -5.75 3.47 -3.62
C MET A 53 -5.87 3.11 -5.10
N LEU A 54 -7.07 2.79 -5.57
CA LEU A 54 -7.33 2.47 -6.97
C LEU A 54 -7.02 3.65 -7.89
N TYR A 55 -7.44 4.86 -7.53
CA TYR A 55 -7.15 6.07 -8.30
C TYR A 55 -5.66 6.40 -8.28
N LEU A 56 -5.00 6.27 -7.14
CA LEU A 56 -3.56 6.44 -7.02
C LEU A 56 -2.82 5.43 -7.92
N THR A 57 -3.22 4.16 -7.89
CA THR A 57 -2.64 3.12 -8.74
C THR A 57 -2.78 3.47 -10.22
N ARG A 58 -3.96 3.95 -10.64
CA ARG A 58 -4.13 4.42 -12.02
C ARG A 58 -3.19 5.57 -12.37
N LEU A 59 -3.07 6.58 -11.50
CA LEU A 59 -2.18 7.72 -11.74
C LEU A 59 -0.73 7.25 -11.92
N LEU A 60 -0.27 6.35 -11.06
CA LEU A 60 1.08 5.79 -11.13
C LEU A 60 1.30 4.97 -12.39
N MET A 61 0.37 4.07 -12.73
CA MET A 61 0.47 3.19 -13.90
C MET A 61 0.40 3.93 -15.24
N LYS A 62 -0.29 5.08 -15.28
CA LYS A 62 -0.41 5.93 -16.48
C LYS A 62 0.64 7.04 -16.55
N SER A 63 1.49 7.14 -15.56
CA SER A 63 2.52 8.17 -15.50
C SER A 63 3.70 7.83 -16.39
N GLU A 64 4.06 8.75 -17.27
CA GLU A 64 5.29 8.68 -18.05
C GLU A 64 6.53 8.73 -17.13
N TYR A 65 6.45 9.48 -16.02
CA TYR A 65 7.54 9.59 -15.05
C TYR A 65 7.91 8.26 -14.40
N PHE A 66 6.90 7.45 -14.04
CA PHE A 66 7.13 6.16 -13.36
C PHE A 66 7.36 4.99 -14.34
N GLU A 67 7.18 5.18 -15.63
CA GLU A 67 7.47 4.18 -16.67
C GLU A 67 6.86 2.80 -16.38
N SER A 68 5.57 2.76 -16.07
CA SER A 68 4.85 1.54 -15.68
C SER A 68 5.45 0.86 -14.44
N PRO A 69 5.31 1.45 -13.26
CA PRO A 69 5.86 0.87 -12.03
C PRO A 69 5.18 -0.44 -11.67
N THR A 70 5.83 -1.23 -10.83
CA THR A 70 5.20 -2.38 -10.17
C THR A 70 4.57 -1.89 -8.86
N ILE A 71 3.28 -2.17 -8.68
CA ILE A 71 2.53 -1.83 -7.46
C ILE A 71 2.36 -3.08 -6.60
N VAL A 72 2.73 -3.00 -5.33
CA VAL A 72 2.49 -4.04 -4.33
C VAL A 72 1.49 -3.49 -3.31
N LEU A 73 0.29 -4.02 -3.31
CA LEU A 73 -0.77 -3.66 -2.35
C LEU A 73 -0.72 -4.62 -1.18
N ILE A 74 -0.59 -4.08 0.02
CA ILE A 74 -0.38 -4.84 1.24
C ILE A 74 -1.53 -4.57 2.20
N THR A 75 -2.24 -5.62 2.62
CA THR A 75 -3.30 -5.57 3.61
C THR A 75 -2.89 -6.29 4.89
N ASP A 76 -3.55 -5.97 6.01
CA ASP A 76 -3.32 -6.66 7.28
C ASP A 76 -4.21 -7.90 7.42
N ARG A 77 -5.36 -7.95 6.74
CA ARG A 77 -6.39 -8.97 6.91
C ARG A 77 -6.73 -9.66 5.60
N THR A 78 -6.92 -10.97 5.66
CA THR A 78 -7.27 -11.80 4.50
C THR A 78 -8.66 -11.49 3.92
N ASP A 79 -9.64 -11.20 4.76
CA ASP A 79 -11.00 -10.82 4.32
C ASP A 79 -11.02 -9.47 3.56
N LEU A 80 -10.15 -8.52 3.95
CA LEU A 80 -9.96 -7.27 3.21
C LEU A 80 -9.18 -7.49 1.90
N ASP A 81 -8.27 -8.46 1.89
CA ASP A 81 -7.53 -8.84 0.69
C ASP A 81 -8.49 -9.31 -0.42
N ASP A 82 -9.46 -10.15 -0.10
CA ASP A 82 -10.47 -10.63 -1.05
C ASP A 82 -11.32 -9.48 -1.62
N GLN A 83 -11.75 -8.54 -0.78
CA GLN A 83 -12.53 -7.39 -1.23
C GLN A 83 -11.70 -6.46 -2.13
N LEU A 84 -10.49 -6.14 -1.72
CA LEU A 84 -9.58 -5.27 -2.47
C LEU A 84 -9.16 -5.93 -3.78
N SER A 85 -8.83 -7.22 -3.76
CA SER A 85 -8.52 -8.03 -4.94
C SER A 85 -9.66 -8.02 -5.96
N GLY A 86 -10.90 -8.22 -5.51
CA GLY A 86 -12.07 -8.16 -6.36
C GLY A 86 -12.25 -6.79 -7.01
N GLN A 87 -12.07 -5.71 -6.24
CA GLN A 87 -12.16 -4.36 -6.73
C GLN A 87 -11.08 -4.04 -7.79
N PHE A 88 -9.84 -4.39 -7.53
CA PHE A 88 -8.73 -4.14 -8.46
C PHE A 88 -8.82 -5.03 -9.71
N THR A 89 -9.22 -6.28 -9.57
CA THR A 89 -9.43 -7.18 -10.70
C THR A 89 -10.52 -6.67 -11.64
N ASN A 90 -11.64 -6.18 -11.10
CA ASN A 90 -12.70 -5.58 -11.90
C ASN A 90 -12.29 -4.27 -12.57
N ALA A 91 -11.27 -3.60 -12.05
CA ALA A 91 -10.77 -2.31 -12.54
C ALA A 91 -9.55 -2.41 -13.46
N LYS A 92 -9.14 -3.60 -13.93
CA LYS A 92 -7.94 -3.79 -14.78
C LYS A 92 -7.87 -2.81 -15.95
N ASN A 93 -8.97 -2.65 -16.70
CA ASN A 93 -9.03 -1.72 -17.82
C ASN A 93 -8.86 -0.27 -17.40
N PHE A 94 -9.38 0.10 -16.23
CA PHE A 94 -9.23 1.43 -15.67
C PHE A 94 -7.79 1.68 -15.22
N ILE A 95 -7.17 0.75 -14.55
CA ILE A 95 -5.75 0.80 -14.15
C ILE A 95 -4.86 0.87 -15.38
N GLY A 96 -5.21 0.11 -16.42
CA GLY A 96 -4.45 0.02 -17.66
C GLY A 96 -3.33 -1.02 -17.59
N ASP A 97 -3.45 -2.00 -16.69
CA ASP A 97 -2.60 -3.17 -16.61
C ASP A 97 -3.48 -4.43 -16.45
N ASN A 98 -3.23 -5.42 -17.26
CA ASN A 98 -3.95 -6.70 -17.21
C ASN A 98 -3.36 -7.66 -16.14
N THR A 99 -2.16 -7.37 -15.63
CA THR A 99 -1.48 -8.16 -14.63
C THR A 99 -1.87 -7.67 -13.24
N VAL A 100 -3.05 -8.06 -12.78
CA VAL A 100 -3.52 -7.86 -11.40
C VAL A 100 -3.64 -9.24 -10.76
N VAL A 101 -2.81 -9.54 -9.77
CA VAL A 101 -2.65 -10.88 -9.21
C VAL A 101 -2.72 -10.84 -7.69
N SER A 102 -3.60 -11.68 -7.12
CA SER A 102 -3.56 -12.01 -5.69
C SER A 102 -2.41 -12.98 -5.42
N VAL A 103 -1.51 -12.56 -4.55
CA VAL A 103 -0.31 -13.33 -4.23
C VAL A 103 -0.65 -14.41 -3.19
N GLU A 104 -0.35 -15.66 -3.50
CA GLU A 104 -0.64 -16.79 -2.61
C GLU A 104 0.41 -16.98 -1.52
N SER A 105 1.68 -16.70 -1.83
CA SER A 105 2.81 -16.89 -0.92
C SER A 105 3.95 -15.93 -1.22
N ARG A 106 4.92 -15.83 -0.31
CA ARG A 106 6.16 -15.08 -0.55
C ARG A 106 6.94 -15.62 -1.76
N ALA A 107 6.97 -16.94 -1.95
CA ALA A 107 7.60 -17.57 -3.11
C ALA A 107 6.91 -17.15 -4.42
N HIS A 108 5.58 -17.11 -4.42
CA HIS A 108 4.79 -16.63 -5.56
C HIS A 108 5.11 -15.15 -5.87
N LEU A 109 5.20 -14.28 -4.85
CA LEU A 109 5.60 -12.88 -5.06
C LEU A 109 7.01 -12.77 -5.66
N ARG A 110 7.95 -13.61 -5.20
CA ARG A 110 9.30 -13.68 -5.77
C ARG A 110 9.27 -14.04 -7.26
N GLU A 111 8.53 -15.06 -7.64
CA GLU A 111 8.37 -15.47 -9.04
C GLU A 111 7.78 -14.33 -9.89
N LEU A 112 6.77 -13.62 -9.38
CA LEU A 112 6.14 -12.48 -10.07
C LEU A 112 7.09 -11.30 -10.27
N LEU A 113 8.04 -11.10 -9.34
CA LEU A 113 9.02 -10.00 -9.39
C LEU A 113 10.30 -10.40 -10.12
N GLN A 114 10.63 -11.70 -10.18
CA GLN A 114 11.85 -12.19 -10.81
C GLN A 114 11.89 -11.87 -12.29
N GLY A 115 12.92 -11.15 -12.70
CA GLY A 115 13.11 -10.73 -14.10
C GLY A 115 12.11 -9.68 -14.63
N ARG A 116 11.16 -9.26 -13.80
CA ARG A 116 10.20 -8.22 -14.17
C ARG A 116 10.86 -6.84 -14.14
N GLN A 117 10.71 -6.10 -15.22
CA GLN A 117 11.28 -4.75 -15.35
C GLN A 117 10.24 -3.65 -15.13
N SER A 118 8.97 -3.91 -15.43
CA SER A 118 7.89 -2.93 -15.33
C SER A 118 6.52 -3.56 -15.16
N GLY A 119 5.54 -2.76 -14.75
CA GLY A 119 4.13 -3.13 -14.67
C GLY A 119 3.80 -4.16 -13.59
N GLY A 120 2.53 -4.50 -13.52
CA GLY A 120 1.97 -5.44 -12.57
C GLY A 120 1.45 -4.80 -11.29
N VAL A 121 0.33 -5.31 -10.82
CA VAL A 121 -0.31 -4.96 -9.55
C VAL A 121 -0.51 -6.23 -8.75
N PHE A 122 0.21 -6.35 -7.65
CA PHE A 122 0.25 -7.56 -6.82
C PHE A 122 -0.35 -7.27 -5.46
N LEU A 123 -1.40 -8.03 -5.11
CA LEU A 123 -2.10 -7.90 -3.83
C LEU A 123 -1.61 -9.00 -2.89
N THR A 124 -1.22 -8.63 -1.68
CA THR A 124 -0.66 -9.54 -0.69
C THR A 124 -1.04 -9.11 0.72
N THR A 125 -0.87 -10.01 1.68
CA THR A 125 -1.02 -9.70 3.10
C THR A 125 0.35 -9.53 3.75
N ILE A 126 0.43 -8.68 4.78
CA ILE A 126 1.67 -8.42 5.51
C ILE A 126 2.24 -9.69 6.15
N HIS A 127 1.39 -10.64 6.51
CA HIS A 127 1.80 -11.92 7.13
C HIS A 127 2.64 -12.82 6.21
N LYS A 128 2.66 -12.56 4.91
CA LYS A 128 3.53 -13.24 3.96
C LYS A 128 4.99 -12.74 4.01
N PHE A 129 5.25 -11.62 4.71
CA PHE A 129 6.58 -11.11 5.01
C PHE A 129 6.99 -11.54 6.42
N THR A 130 7.44 -12.79 6.54
CA THR A 130 7.94 -13.40 7.79
C THR A 130 9.44 -13.19 7.96
N GLU A 131 10.10 -13.99 8.79
CA GLU A 131 11.53 -13.86 9.13
C GLU A 131 12.51 -14.02 7.94
N ASP A 132 12.01 -14.38 6.77
CA ASP A 132 12.81 -14.43 5.55
C ASP A 132 13.01 -12.99 5.02
N THR A 133 14.26 -12.51 5.11
CA THR A 133 14.69 -11.19 4.64
C THR A 133 15.34 -11.24 3.25
N GLU A 134 15.24 -12.36 2.55
CA GLU A 134 15.81 -12.50 1.22
C GLU A 134 15.24 -11.45 0.27
N LEU A 135 16.11 -10.84 -0.49
CA LEU A 135 15.77 -9.81 -1.48
C LEU A 135 14.72 -10.33 -2.48
N LEU A 136 13.62 -9.61 -2.62
CA LEU A 136 12.63 -9.85 -3.66
C LEU A 136 12.97 -9.10 -4.94
N THR A 137 13.32 -7.83 -4.82
CA THR A 137 13.85 -7.00 -5.91
C THR A 137 14.55 -5.77 -5.34
N ASP A 138 15.57 -5.30 -6.03
CA ASP A 138 16.30 -4.05 -5.73
C ASP A 138 15.85 -2.87 -6.61
N ARG A 139 14.82 -3.08 -7.42
CA ARG A 139 14.29 -2.04 -8.30
C ARG A 139 13.75 -0.85 -7.51
N THR A 140 14.04 0.36 -8.01
CA THR A 140 13.50 1.62 -7.48
C THR A 140 12.09 1.92 -7.99
N ASN A 141 11.67 1.26 -9.08
CA ASN A 141 10.37 1.43 -9.72
C ASN A 141 9.31 0.47 -9.16
N VAL A 142 9.30 0.32 -7.84
CA VAL A 142 8.33 -0.47 -7.06
C VAL A 142 7.71 0.41 -6.00
N ILE A 143 6.38 0.42 -5.95
CA ILE A 143 5.62 1.23 -5.00
C ILE A 143 4.76 0.29 -4.16
N CYS A 144 4.99 0.29 -2.86
CA CYS A 144 4.22 -0.48 -1.88
C CYS A 144 3.15 0.40 -1.27
N ILE A 145 1.90 0.03 -1.42
CA ILE A 145 0.75 0.71 -0.85
C ILE A 145 0.16 -0.18 0.25
N SER A 146 0.21 0.29 1.49
CA SER A 146 -0.22 -0.47 2.67
C SER A 146 -1.55 0.04 3.20
N ASP A 147 -2.55 -0.82 3.26
CA ASP A 147 -3.82 -0.53 3.94
C ASP A 147 -3.71 -0.86 5.43
N GLU A 148 -4.44 -0.10 6.26
CA GLU A 148 -4.42 -0.18 7.74
C GLU A 148 -2.99 -0.18 8.31
N ALA A 149 -2.15 0.70 7.77
CA ALA A 149 -0.71 0.76 8.00
C ALA A 149 -0.29 0.89 9.49
N HIS A 150 -1.20 1.34 10.36
CA HIS A 150 -0.95 1.50 11.80
C HIS A 150 -0.90 0.18 12.59
N ARG A 151 -1.36 -0.92 12.03
CA ARG A 151 -1.48 -2.20 12.75
C ARG A 151 -0.13 -2.93 12.85
N SER A 152 0.11 -3.89 11.98
CA SER A 152 1.28 -4.77 12.03
C SER A 152 2.47 -4.27 11.22
N GLN A 153 2.30 -3.16 10.47
CA GLN A 153 3.26 -2.70 9.47
C GLN A 153 4.23 -1.61 9.95
N VAL A 154 4.16 -1.24 11.23
CA VAL A 154 4.94 -0.10 11.78
C VAL A 154 6.13 -0.49 12.66
N ASN A 155 6.26 -1.76 13.02
CA ASN A 155 7.35 -2.19 13.90
C ASN A 155 8.64 -2.45 13.12
N LEU A 156 9.59 -1.53 13.26
CA LEU A 156 10.97 -1.70 12.81
C LEU A 156 11.87 -2.23 13.95
N ASP A 157 11.38 -2.17 15.20
CA ASP A 157 12.15 -2.52 16.38
C ASP A 157 12.31 -4.01 16.58
N GLN A 158 13.47 -4.37 17.08
CA GLN A 158 13.80 -5.74 17.44
C GLN A 158 13.11 -6.14 18.75
N LYS A 159 12.33 -7.21 18.73
CA LYS A 159 11.84 -7.88 19.94
C LYS A 159 12.75 -9.04 20.29
N VAL A 160 13.30 -9.02 21.51
CA VAL A 160 14.14 -10.09 22.04
C VAL A 160 13.28 -10.97 22.95
N LYS A 161 13.11 -12.24 22.59
CA LYS A 161 12.54 -13.26 23.47
C LYS A 161 13.66 -14.14 23.99
N VAL A 162 13.82 -14.17 25.30
CA VAL A 162 14.72 -15.10 25.98
C VAL A 162 13.90 -16.32 26.38
N THR A 163 14.27 -17.49 25.86
CA THR A 163 13.64 -18.76 26.20
C THR A 163 14.72 -19.72 26.75
N GLU A 164 14.31 -20.77 27.44
CA GLU A 164 15.24 -21.80 27.91
C GLU A 164 16.08 -22.45 26.80
N LYS A 165 15.63 -22.31 25.53
CA LYS A 165 16.31 -22.82 24.33
C LYS A 165 17.24 -21.78 23.65
N GLY A 166 17.36 -20.58 24.21
CA GLY A 166 18.21 -19.53 23.67
C GLY A 166 17.52 -18.19 23.47
N VAL A 167 18.23 -17.24 22.88
CA VAL A 167 17.74 -15.89 22.57
C VAL A 167 17.25 -15.88 21.15
N THR A 168 15.95 -15.62 20.96
CA THR A 168 15.35 -15.42 19.64
C THR A 168 15.08 -13.94 19.43
N LYS A 169 15.62 -13.40 18.34
CA LYS A 169 15.41 -12.02 17.92
C LYS A 169 14.36 -12.01 16.80
N THR A 170 13.26 -11.31 17.01
CA THR A 170 12.23 -11.12 15.99
C THR A 170 12.03 -9.65 15.73
N TYR A 171 11.89 -9.29 14.47
CA TYR A 171 11.53 -7.94 14.03
C TYR A 171 10.04 -7.88 13.67
N GLY A 172 9.50 -6.68 13.54
CA GLY A 172 8.17 -6.51 13.00
C GLY A 172 8.12 -6.74 11.48
N PHE A 173 6.94 -6.97 10.94
CA PHE A 173 6.74 -7.21 9.50
C PHE A 173 7.25 -6.06 8.62
N ALA A 174 7.17 -4.82 9.11
CA ALA A 174 7.71 -3.66 8.40
C ALA A 174 9.21 -3.80 8.09
N LYS A 175 9.98 -4.31 9.04
CA LYS A 175 11.41 -4.55 8.85
C LYS A 175 11.65 -5.58 7.74
N TYR A 176 10.95 -6.72 7.78
CA TYR A 176 11.09 -7.76 6.76
C TYR A 176 10.67 -7.28 5.37
N LEU A 177 9.60 -6.48 5.29
CA LEU A 177 9.14 -5.86 4.06
C LEU A 177 10.21 -4.92 3.48
N HIS A 178 10.78 -4.04 4.31
CA HIS A 178 11.80 -3.09 3.87
C HIS A 178 13.11 -3.78 3.45
N ASP A 179 13.52 -4.83 4.17
CA ASP A 179 14.72 -5.59 3.81
C ASP A 179 14.54 -6.37 2.50
N SER A 180 13.31 -6.79 2.20
CA SER A 180 12.97 -7.51 0.96
C SER A 180 12.84 -6.61 -0.27
N LEU A 181 12.49 -5.35 -0.07
CA LEU A 181 12.24 -4.33 -1.09
C LEU A 181 12.95 -3.03 -0.73
N PRO A 182 14.29 -3.01 -0.64
CA PRO A 182 15.05 -1.92 -0.02
C PRO A 182 14.98 -0.60 -0.78
N ASN A 183 14.70 -0.65 -2.07
CA ASN A 183 14.63 0.53 -2.94
C ASN A 183 13.20 0.92 -3.32
N ALA A 184 12.18 0.23 -2.81
CA ALA A 184 10.79 0.59 -3.04
C ALA A 184 10.41 1.89 -2.33
N THR A 185 9.33 2.51 -2.80
CA THR A 185 8.68 3.64 -2.13
C THR A 185 7.43 3.13 -1.40
N PHE A 186 7.31 3.48 -0.12
CA PHE A 186 6.26 2.97 0.77
C PHE A 186 5.25 4.06 1.08
N VAL A 187 3.97 3.73 0.91
CA VAL A 187 2.81 4.60 1.14
C VAL A 187 1.88 3.93 2.14
N GLY A 188 1.45 4.65 3.17
CA GLY A 188 0.53 4.15 4.19
C GLY A 188 -0.86 4.77 4.09
N PHE A 189 -1.88 3.93 4.12
CA PHE A 189 -3.28 4.33 4.30
C PHE A 189 -3.74 3.88 5.68
N THR A 190 -4.32 4.78 6.47
CA THR A 190 -4.73 4.45 7.84
C THR A 190 -5.92 5.28 8.29
N GLY A 191 -6.77 4.67 9.12
CA GLY A 191 -7.80 5.39 9.88
C GLY A 191 -7.30 5.94 11.22
N THR A 192 -6.05 5.63 11.61
CA THR A 192 -5.47 6.01 12.90
C THR A 192 -3.96 6.20 12.75
N PRO A 193 -3.50 7.39 12.32
CA PRO A 193 -2.06 7.64 12.22
C PRO A 193 -1.46 7.71 13.63
N ILE A 194 -0.38 6.98 13.81
CA ILE A 194 0.46 6.99 15.02
C ILE A 194 1.89 7.35 14.61
N ASP A 195 2.72 7.81 15.52
CA ASP A 195 4.09 8.23 15.24
C ASP A 195 4.88 7.14 14.50
N ALA A 196 4.75 5.88 14.92
CA ALA A 196 5.39 4.75 14.26
C ALA A 196 4.95 4.57 12.79
N THR A 197 3.72 4.95 12.41
CA THR A 197 3.27 4.96 11.01
C THR A 197 4.04 6.01 10.21
N LEU A 198 4.22 7.20 10.79
CA LEU A 198 4.93 8.29 10.14
C LEU A 198 6.42 7.98 9.98
N ASP A 199 7.01 7.24 10.92
CA ASP A 199 8.41 6.80 10.84
C ASP A 199 8.65 5.86 9.65
N VAL A 200 7.68 5.00 9.34
CA VAL A 200 7.78 4.03 8.24
C VAL A 200 7.42 4.65 6.89
N PHE A 201 6.27 5.33 6.82
CA PHE A 201 5.68 5.78 5.56
C PHE A 201 5.94 7.26 5.24
N GLY A 202 6.35 8.04 6.22
CA GLY A 202 6.53 9.49 6.10
C GLY A 202 5.33 10.28 6.62
N LYS A 203 5.43 11.60 6.53
CA LYS A 203 4.42 12.53 7.02
C LYS A 203 3.02 12.28 6.43
N VAL A 204 2.00 12.76 7.13
CA VAL A 204 0.65 12.85 6.58
C VAL A 204 0.67 13.82 5.39
N VAL A 205 0.34 13.31 4.22
CA VAL A 205 0.33 14.08 2.96
C VAL A 205 -1.06 14.69 2.75
N ASP A 206 -2.10 13.93 3.09
CA ASP A 206 -3.47 14.38 3.02
C ASP A 206 -4.32 13.64 4.05
N ALA A 207 -5.41 14.27 4.49
CA ALA A 207 -6.31 13.74 5.50
C ALA A 207 -7.76 14.00 5.14
N TYR A 208 -8.60 13.01 5.40
CA TYR A 208 -10.06 13.15 5.37
C TYR A 208 -10.63 12.60 6.68
N THR A 209 -10.88 13.50 7.60
CA THR A 209 -11.24 13.19 8.98
C THR A 209 -12.71 12.78 9.13
N MET A 210 -13.06 12.19 10.28
CA MET A 210 -14.45 11.86 10.60
C MET A 210 -15.34 13.11 10.60
N THR A 211 -14.83 14.26 11.05
CA THR A 211 -15.57 15.53 11.06
C THR A 211 -15.92 15.97 9.64
N GLU A 212 -14.98 15.88 8.72
CA GLU A 212 -15.20 16.19 7.30
C GLU A 212 -16.18 15.20 6.66
N SER A 213 -16.01 13.91 6.95
CA SER A 213 -16.88 12.85 6.44
C SER A 213 -18.35 13.00 6.92
N VAL A 214 -18.56 13.41 8.16
CA VAL A 214 -19.90 13.71 8.69
C VAL A 214 -20.46 14.99 8.06
N LYS A 215 -19.66 16.03 7.88
CA LYS A 215 -20.05 17.28 7.22
C LYS A 215 -20.48 17.05 5.77
N ASP A 216 -19.80 16.14 5.09
CA ASP A 216 -20.08 15.77 3.71
C ASP A 216 -21.16 14.67 3.59
N GLU A 217 -21.83 14.32 4.70
CA GLU A 217 -22.90 13.32 4.77
C GLU A 217 -22.47 11.90 4.28
N ILE A 218 -21.17 11.59 4.32
CA ILE A 218 -20.64 10.29 3.92
C ILE A 218 -20.77 9.28 5.06
N THR A 219 -20.59 9.74 6.30
CA THR A 219 -20.78 8.93 7.52
C THR A 219 -21.79 9.59 8.45
N VAL A 220 -22.51 8.79 9.20
CA VAL A 220 -23.44 9.27 10.25
C VAL A 220 -22.69 9.57 11.54
N ARG A 221 -23.14 10.59 12.25
CA ARG A 221 -22.67 10.90 13.59
C ARG A 221 -23.23 9.84 14.56
N ILE A 222 -22.36 9.14 15.23
CA ILE A 222 -22.73 8.20 16.30
C ILE A 222 -22.89 8.97 17.62
#